data_418827255351c1b22fff7b12f7082ecc
#
_entry.id   418827255351c1b22fff7b12f7082ecc
#
_cell.length_a   1.000
_cell.length_b   1.000
_cell.length_c   1.000
_cell.angle_alpha   90.00
_cell.angle_beta   90.00
_cell.angle_gamma   90.00
#
_symmetry.space_group_name_H-M   'P 1'
#
loop_
_entity.id
_entity.type
_entity.pdbx_description
1 polymer ?
#
loop_
_entity_poly.entity_id
_entity_poly.type
_entity_poly.pdbx_seq_one_letter_code
_entity_poly.pdbx_strand_id
1 'polypeptide(L)'
;MALISVAHAADVVQPVEEPAGFNWSGAYVGIGGGFGATVHRISVDPVIDFNGIGGNGVFGEITAGYDYMVSERFLLGGFIDANIGNIGPSISLPGADIDLTNAYGFDVGLRAGYLLNPDTLGYVLGGYTWNHFKLEGSGFADGLDFTENRGGYVVGVGMETVLRGNWTIKTEYRYANYGDDSVADLGIIGGPGTSLDVEPSSHTFHIAANYRFGAQNGGGASFAAPTYNWTGFYVGGALGAGTVVHDLTLASALELDGIGGEGVFGEASIGYDHDFGGWVAGVLVDARYSGIRSKLDIPGGSIKGDADYGFDALARIGAKVNESTLAYVLGGYSWQHFDLHASSPVGDIVDWGSSGFSVGGGLETAVSSNMTLGLEYRYSQYEKEDFGSGGFLTDEPSFQTVRVGAKYKFN
;
A
#
# COMPACT_ATOMS: atom_id res chain seq x y z
N MET A 1 -5.92 -33.57 -81.19
CA MET A 1 -6.03 -34.02 -79.78
C MET A 1 -5.25 -32.99 -78.98
N ALA A 2 -5.97 -32.06 -78.30
CA ALA A 2 -5.35 -30.98 -77.53
C ALA A 2 -5.47 -31.44 -76.00
N LEU A 3 -4.34 -31.56 -75.36
CA LEU A 3 -4.24 -31.84 -73.95
C LEU A 3 -4.34 -30.51 -73.16
N ILE A 4 -5.45 -30.32 -72.40
CA ILE A 4 -5.60 -29.21 -71.46
C ILE A 4 -5.01 -29.66 -70.14
N SER A 5 -3.90 -29.01 -69.74
CA SER A 5 -3.34 -29.13 -68.40
C SER A 5 -4.07 -28.21 -67.43
N VAL A 6 -4.75 -28.78 -66.44
CA VAL A 6 -5.36 -28.05 -65.35
C VAL A 6 -4.27 -27.80 -64.31
N ALA A 7 -3.84 -26.51 -64.17
CA ALA A 7 -2.99 -26.07 -63.08
C ALA A 7 -3.85 -25.95 -61.83
N HIS A 8 -3.63 -26.80 -60.83
CA HIS A 8 -4.12 -26.60 -59.45
C HIS A 8 -3.27 -25.53 -58.81
N ALA A 9 -3.81 -24.34 -58.64
CA ALA A 9 -3.28 -23.35 -57.72
C ALA A 9 -3.54 -23.88 -56.30
N ALA A 10 -2.49 -24.34 -55.64
CA ALA A 10 -2.52 -24.58 -54.23
C ALA A 10 -2.66 -23.19 -53.54
N ASP A 11 -3.79 -22.95 -52.94
CA ASP A 11 -4.04 -21.80 -52.06
C ASP A 11 -3.08 -21.96 -50.88
N VAL A 12 -1.98 -21.22 -50.89
CA VAL A 12 -1.07 -21.14 -49.75
C VAL A 12 -1.79 -20.29 -48.69
N VAL A 13 -2.49 -20.93 -47.79
CA VAL A 13 -2.95 -20.30 -46.57
C VAL A 13 -1.69 -19.78 -45.87
N GLN A 14 -1.43 -18.49 -45.96
CA GLN A 14 -0.42 -17.84 -45.16
C GLN A 14 -0.84 -18.07 -43.71
N PRO A 15 0.05 -18.60 -42.84
CA PRO A 15 -0.25 -18.65 -41.41
C PRO A 15 -0.56 -17.22 -40.97
N VAL A 16 -1.74 -17.00 -40.42
CA VAL A 16 -2.06 -15.77 -39.71
C VAL A 16 -1.03 -15.71 -38.56
N GLU A 17 -0.04 -14.81 -38.69
CA GLU A 17 0.82 -14.52 -37.56
C GLU A 17 -0.09 -14.01 -36.45
N GLU A 18 -0.27 -14.83 -35.42
CA GLU A 18 -0.91 -14.37 -34.21
C GLU A 18 -0.13 -13.13 -33.71
N PRO A 19 -0.80 -12.06 -33.34
CA PRO A 19 -0.13 -10.86 -32.82
C PRO A 19 0.84 -11.29 -31.73
N ALA A 20 2.11 -10.95 -31.90
CA ALA A 20 3.13 -11.28 -30.93
C ALA A 20 2.70 -10.71 -29.58
N GLY A 21 2.46 -11.58 -28.59
CA GLY A 21 2.05 -11.17 -27.26
C GLY A 21 3.10 -10.24 -26.62
N PHE A 22 2.71 -9.53 -25.58
CA PHE A 22 3.60 -8.61 -24.87
C PHE A 22 4.78 -9.35 -24.24
N ASN A 23 6.00 -8.92 -24.57
CA ASN A 23 7.23 -9.51 -24.03
C ASN A 23 7.60 -8.82 -22.72
N TRP A 24 7.50 -9.56 -21.63
CA TRP A 24 7.85 -9.07 -20.31
C TRP A 24 9.35 -9.07 -20.02
N SER A 25 10.17 -9.77 -20.83
CA SER A 25 11.63 -9.76 -20.69
C SER A 25 12.22 -8.48 -21.27
N GLY A 26 13.15 -7.85 -20.54
CA GLY A 26 13.88 -6.68 -21.00
C GLY A 26 14.03 -5.61 -19.92
N ALA A 27 14.74 -4.55 -20.30
CA ALA A 27 14.92 -3.38 -19.47
C ALA A 27 13.64 -2.54 -19.42
N TYR A 28 13.42 -1.84 -18.31
CA TYR A 28 12.36 -0.87 -18.16
C TYR A 28 12.82 0.34 -17.34
N VAL A 29 12.13 1.45 -17.55
CA VAL A 29 12.23 2.66 -16.74
C VAL A 29 10.83 3.11 -16.38
N GLY A 30 10.66 3.72 -15.21
CA GLY A 30 9.36 4.16 -14.72
C GLY A 30 9.43 5.49 -13.99
N ILE A 31 8.27 6.12 -13.94
CA ILE A 31 8.02 7.31 -13.12
C ILE A 31 6.70 7.11 -12.40
N GLY A 32 6.68 7.48 -11.14
CA GLY A 32 5.51 7.30 -10.30
C GLY A 32 5.56 8.11 -9.03
N GLY A 33 4.77 7.70 -8.09
CA GLY A 33 4.70 8.24 -6.76
C GLY A 33 3.64 7.50 -5.97
N GLY A 34 3.38 7.97 -4.76
CA GLY A 34 2.43 7.28 -3.91
C GLY A 34 2.18 7.96 -2.60
N PHE A 35 1.55 7.20 -1.74
CA PHE A 35 1.18 7.58 -0.39
C PHE A 35 1.83 6.62 0.59
N GLY A 36 2.09 7.09 1.79
CA GLY A 36 2.64 6.21 2.81
C GLY A 36 2.44 6.72 4.21
N ALA A 37 2.68 5.80 5.14
CA ALA A 37 2.79 6.10 6.55
C ALA A 37 4.09 5.54 7.10
N THR A 38 4.68 6.25 8.04
CA THR A 38 5.78 5.75 8.87
C THR A 38 5.25 5.44 10.26
N VAL A 39 5.81 4.42 10.88
CA VAL A 39 5.60 4.14 12.31
C VAL A 39 6.98 4.02 12.95
N HIS A 40 7.23 4.85 13.98
CA HIS A 40 8.47 4.84 14.71
C HIS A 40 8.23 4.19 16.08
N ARG A 41 8.81 3.03 16.28
CA ARG A 41 8.87 2.43 17.60
C ARG A 41 9.96 3.13 18.40
N ILE A 42 9.61 3.60 19.59
CA ILE A 42 10.53 4.27 20.51
C ILE A 42 10.60 3.45 21.77
N SER A 43 11.81 3.06 22.16
CA SER A 43 12.04 2.46 23.47
C SER A 43 13.06 3.24 24.29
N VAL A 44 12.73 3.41 25.57
CA VAL A 44 13.63 3.92 26.60
C VAL A 44 13.88 2.75 27.53
N ASP A 45 14.91 1.97 27.22
CA ASP A 45 15.21 0.76 27.94
C ASP A 45 15.81 1.07 29.35
N PRO A 46 15.32 0.45 30.45
CA PRO A 46 14.27 -0.58 30.56
C PRO A 46 12.88 -0.01 30.97
N VAL A 47 12.54 1.22 30.63
CA VAL A 47 11.44 1.96 31.28
C VAL A 47 10.19 2.08 30.41
N ILE A 48 10.33 2.34 29.11
CA ILE A 48 9.19 2.61 28.21
C ILE A 48 9.45 1.92 26.89
N ASP A 49 8.45 1.22 26.37
CA ASP A 49 8.39 0.76 24.98
C ASP A 49 7.09 1.28 24.36
N PHE A 50 7.21 2.21 23.43
CA PHE A 50 6.11 2.83 22.74
C PHE A 50 6.18 2.49 21.24
N ASN A 51 5.26 1.68 20.80
CA ASN A 51 5.10 1.31 19.40
C ASN A 51 4.11 2.26 18.76
N GLY A 52 4.57 3.43 18.34
CA GLY A 52 3.65 4.27 17.66
C GLY A 52 3.84 5.78 17.65
N ILE A 53 4.97 6.31 17.18
CA ILE A 53 4.90 7.65 16.56
C ILE A 53 4.77 7.42 15.07
N GLY A 54 3.60 7.76 14.52
CA GLY A 54 3.26 7.56 13.11
C GLY A 54 3.06 8.89 12.39
N GLY A 55 3.20 8.89 11.08
CA GLY A 55 2.92 10.05 10.26
C GLY A 55 2.65 9.64 8.83
N ASN A 56 1.84 10.45 8.16
CA ASN A 56 1.41 10.23 6.79
C ASN A 56 2.16 11.13 5.82
N GLY A 57 2.17 10.81 4.54
CA GLY A 57 2.73 11.68 3.52
C GLY A 57 2.66 11.11 2.12
N VAL A 58 3.30 11.84 1.21
CA VAL A 58 3.35 11.51 -0.21
C VAL A 58 4.78 11.50 -0.71
N PHE A 59 5.02 10.80 -1.80
CA PHE A 59 6.33 10.76 -2.45
C PHE A 59 6.22 10.65 -3.96
N GLY A 60 7.29 11.04 -4.66
CA GLY A 60 7.53 10.76 -6.06
C GLY A 60 8.69 9.78 -6.22
N GLU A 61 8.66 8.96 -7.27
CA GLU A 61 9.71 7.98 -7.55
C GLU A 61 10.09 7.92 -9.03
N ILE A 62 11.34 7.52 -9.27
CA ILE A 62 11.81 7.04 -10.57
C ILE A 62 12.39 5.65 -10.38
N THR A 63 12.13 4.76 -11.34
CA THR A 63 12.55 3.38 -11.26
C THR A 63 13.27 2.94 -12.54
N ALA A 64 14.20 2.01 -12.42
CA ALA A 64 14.79 1.29 -13.53
C ALA A 64 14.98 -0.18 -13.16
N GLY A 65 14.85 -1.07 -14.12
CA GLY A 65 15.02 -2.49 -13.83
C GLY A 65 15.18 -3.34 -15.07
N TYR A 66 15.38 -4.61 -14.83
CA TYR A 66 15.45 -5.62 -15.88
C TYR A 66 14.74 -6.90 -15.43
N ASP A 67 13.87 -7.40 -16.30
CA ASP A 67 13.12 -8.64 -16.07
C ASP A 67 13.53 -9.71 -17.06
N TYR A 68 13.41 -10.95 -16.64
CA TYR A 68 13.63 -12.13 -17.43
C TYR A 68 12.55 -13.19 -17.20
N MET A 69 11.85 -13.58 -18.27
CA MET A 69 10.90 -14.68 -18.23
C MET A 69 11.66 -16.01 -18.15
N VAL A 70 11.60 -16.68 -16.99
CA VAL A 70 12.24 -17.98 -16.79
C VAL A 70 11.39 -19.14 -17.32
N SER A 71 10.10 -18.90 -17.52
CA SER A 71 9.14 -19.78 -18.18
C SER A 71 8.00 -18.95 -18.78
N GLU A 72 6.99 -19.58 -19.40
CA GLU A 72 5.83 -18.88 -19.97
C GLU A 72 5.06 -18.01 -18.96
N ARG A 73 5.14 -18.32 -17.66
CA ARG A 73 4.40 -17.60 -16.62
C ARG A 73 5.25 -17.04 -15.49
N PHE A 74 6.48 -17.50 -15.33
CA PHE A 74 7.35 -17.06 -14.23
C PHE A 74 8.39 -16.06 -14.70
N LEU A 75 8.51 -14.98 -13.97
CA LEU A 75 9.44 -13.89 -14.19
C LEU A 75 10.34 -13.72 -12.97
N LEU A 76 11.63 -13.47 -13.21
CA LEU A 76 12.56 -12.95 -12.22
C LEU A 76 13.14 -11.65 -12.72
N GLY A 77 13.25 -10.66 -11.85
CA GLY A 77 13.79 -9.35 -12.21
C GLY A 77 14.53 -8.69 -11.07
N GLY A 78 15.28 -7.66 -11.43
CA GLY A 78 15.94 -6.77 -10.50
C GLY A 78 15.55 -5.33 -10.77
N PHE A 79 15.50 -4.52 -9.72
CA PHE A 79 15.13 -3.12 -9.81
C PHE A 79 15.99 -2.24 -8.92
N ILE A 80 16.05 -0.98 -9.29
CA ILE A 80 16.50 0.13 -8.45
C ILE A 80 15.52 1.26 -8.61
N ASP A 81 15.13 1.89 -7.53
CA ASP A 81 14.37 3.14 -7.57
C ASP A 81 14.94 4.19 -6.63
N ALA A 82 14.62 5.44 -6.91
CA ALA A 82 14.93 6.57 -6.07
C ALA A 82 13.63 7.34 -5.81
N ASN A 83 13.47 7.77 -4.58
CA ASN A 83 12.27 8.46 -4.12
C ASN A 83 12.61 9.78 -3.41
N ILE A 84 11.65 10.70 -3.44
CA ILE A 84 11.67 11.95 -2.69
C ILE A 84 10.25 12.19 -2.15
N GLY A 85 10.14 12.53 -0.86
CA GLY A 85 8.84 12.66 -0.22
C GLY A 85 8.84 13.48 1.05
N ASN A 86 7.72 13.43 1.75
CA ASN A 86 7.52 14.10 3.03
C ASN A 86 6.76 13.21 4.04
N ILE A 87 6.98 11.90 3.99
CA ILE A 87 6.29 10.96 4.88
C ILE A 87 6.90 11.06 6.27
N GLY A 88 6.09 11.39 7.27
CA GLY A 88 6.54 11.42 8.66
C GLY A 88 5.57 12.10 9.61
N PRO A 89 5.80 11.96 10.93
CA PRO A 89 5.02 12.62 11.96
C PRO A 89 5.39 14.08 12.14
N SER A 90 4.43 14.87 12.64
CA SER A 90 4.64 16.25 13.10
C SER A 90 4.11 16.47 14.51
N ILE A 91 4.72 17.40 15.24
CA ILE A 91 4.30 17.83 16.56
C ILE A 91 4.16 19.33 16.53
N SER A 92 2.96 19.84 16.74
CA SER A 92 2.67 21.28 16.82
C SER A 92 2.42 21.72 18.26
N LEU A 93 3.23 22.68 18.70
CA LEU A 93 3.15 23.33 19.99
C LEU A 93 2.79 24.81 19.80
N PRO A 94 2.19 25.49 20.80
CA PRO A 94 2.00 26.94 20.71
C PRO A 94 3.32 27.70 20.51
N GLY A 95 3.60 28.08 19.25
CA GLY A 95 4.82 28.83 18.86
C GLY A 95 6.01 27.99 18.39
N ALA A 96 5.85 26.68 18.16
CA ALA A 96 6.84 25.83 17.52
C ALA A 96 6.21 24.63 16.83
N ASP A 97 6.82 24.18 15.72
CA ASP A 97 6.53 22.91 15.09
C ASP A 97 7.80 22.07 15.00
N ILE A 98 7.65 20.76 15.12
CA ILE A 98 8.75 19.78 14.97
C ILE A 98 8.27 18.72 13.97
N ASP A 99 8.98 18.61 12.84
CA ASP A 99 8.67 17.68 11.77
C ASP A 99 9.77 16.63 11.64
N LEU A 100 9.40 15.35 11.65
CA LEU A 100 10.31 14.25 11.32
C LEU A 100 9.91 13.70 9.95
N THR A 101 10.75 13.86 8.96
CA THR A 101 10.42 13.55 7.57
C THR A 101 11.36 12.50 6.99
N ASN A 102 10.83 11.50 6.30
CA ASN A 102 11.54 10.68 5.34
C ASN A 102 11.65 11.46 4.03
N ALA A 103 12.80 12.11 3.80
CA ALA A 103 12.95 13.15 2.79
C ALA A 103 13.30 12.57 1.41
N TYR A 104 14.25 11.65 1.33
CA TYR A 104 14.64 10.98 0.10
C TYR A 104 15.36 9.66 0.38
N GLY A 105 15.31 8.76 -0.60
CA GLY A 105 15.93 7.45 -0.46
C GLY A 105 16.06 6.70 -1.77
N PHE A 106 16.53 5.46 -1.65
CA PHE A 106 16.55 4.52 -2.75
C PHE A 106 16.32 3.09 -2.26
N ASP A 107 15.74 2.27 -3.14
CA ASP A 107 15.61 0.84 -2.95
C ASP A 107 16.35 0.10 -4.05
N VAL A 108 16.97 -1.02 -3.73
CA VAL A 108 17.54 -1.97 -4.69
C VAL A 108 17.10 -3.37 -4.31
N GLY A 109 16.52 -4.10 -5.27
CA GLY A 109 15.95 -5.38 -4.94
C GLY A 109 15.72 -6.30 -6.13
N LEU A 110 15.15 -7.44 -5.80
CA LEU A 110 14.72 -8.46 -6.73
C LEU A 110 13.19 -8.58 -6.69
N ARG A 111 12.60 -9.01 -7.81
CA ARG A 111 11.19 -9.36 -7.87
C ARG A 111 10.99 -10.73 -8.52
N ALA A 112 10.02 -11.47 -8.01
CA ALA A 112 9.58 -12.74 -8.57
C ALA A 112 8.09 -12.61 -8.91
N GLY A 113 7.75 -12.80 -10.18
CA GLY A 113 6.42 -12.56 -10.71
C GLY A 113 5.82 -13.78 -11.38
N TYR A 114 4.49 -13.78 -11.42
CA TYR A 114 3.67 -14.74 -12.13
C TYR A 114 2.66 -14.02 -13.02
N LEU A 115 2.60 -14.39 -14.30
CA LEU A 115 1.61 -13.86 -15.22
C LEU A 115 0.22 -14.39 -14.86
N LEU A 116 -0.61 -13.54 -14.30
CA LEU A 116 -2.01 -13.83 -13.96
C LEU A 116 -2.84 -14.05 -15.23
N ASN A 117 -2.56 -13.25 -16.24
CA ASN A 117 -2.96 -13.40 -17.63
C ASN A 117 -1.83 -12.82 -18.53
N PRO A 118 -1.89 -12.90 -19.86
CA PRO A 118 -0.80 -12.44 -20.73
C PRO A 118 -0.40 -10.99 -20.53
N ASP A 119 -1.36 -10.15 -20.12
CA ASP A 119 -1.20 -8.70 -20.00
C ASP A 119 -0.97 -8.22 -18.56
N THR A 120 -1.00 -9.13 -17.57
CA THR A 120 -0.90 -8.73 -16.16
C THR A 120 0.00 -9.66 -15.37
N LEU A 121 1.00 -9.05 -14.73
CA LEU A 121 1.97 -9.65 -13.82
C LEU A 121 1.59 -9.35 -12.38
N GLY A 122 1.40 -10.38 -11.56
CA GLY A 122 1.44 -10.26 -10.09
C GLY A 122 2.81 -10.66 -9.58
N TYR A 123 3.37 -9.98 -8.60
CA TYR A 123 4.72 -10.25 -8.11
C TYR A 123 4.89 -9.94 -6.63
N VAL A 124 5.91 -10.56 -6.06
CA VAL A 124 6.49 -10.20 -4.77
C VAL A 124 7.87 -9.62 -4.99
N LEU A 125 8.30 -8.75 -4.09
CA LEU A 125 9.62 -8.15 -4.12
C LEU A 125 10.28 -8.17 -2.76
N GLY A 126 11.62 -8.06 -2.77
CA GLY A 126 12.41 -7.89 -1.57
C GLY A 126 13.78 -7.34 -1.90
N GLY A 127 14.33 -6.57 -0.99
CA GLY A 127 15.60 -5.90 -1.22
C GLY A 127 16.11 -5.10 -0.05
N TYR A 128 17.06 -4.26 -0.35
CA TYR A 128 17.65 -3.29 0.55
C TYR A 128 17.03 -1.91 0.28
N THR A 129 16.73 -1.18 1.34
CA THR A 129 16.30 0.21 1.34
C THR A 129 17.28 1.09 2.10
N TRP A 130 17.42 2.32 1.65
CA TRP A 130 18.19 3.35 2.35
C TRP A 130 17.44 4.68 2.25
N ASN A 131 17.28 5.35 3.39
CA ASN A 131 16.56 6.60 3.47
C ASN A 131 17.29 7.64 4.33
N HIS A 132 17.07 8.90 3.96
CA HIS A 132 17.51 10.08 4.67
C HIS A 132 16.36 10.67 5.47
N PHE A 133 16.48 10.57 6.80
CA PHE A 133 15.53 11.13 7.74
C PHE A 133 15.97 12.52 8.16
N LYS A 134 15.04 13.46 8.25
CA LYS A 134 15.27 14.85 8.61
C LYS A 134 14.30 15.27 9.71
N LEU A 135 14.84 15.75 10.82
CA LEU A 135 14.11 16.38 11.91
C LEU A 135 14.34 17.90 11.81
N GLU A 136 13.27 18.66 11.68
CA GLU A 136 13.30 20.12 11.59
C GLU A 136 12.41 20.73 12.67
N GLY A 137 12.91 21.77 13.34
CA GLY A 137 12.14 22.58 14.28
C GLY A 137 11.87 23.98 13.73
N SER A 138 10.75 24.57 14.10
CA SER A 138 10.41 25.96 13.80
C SER A 138 9.97 26.71 15.06
N GLY A 139 9.87 28.05 14.98
CA GLY A 139 9.46 28.89 16.11
C GLY A 139 10.47 28.87 17.27
N PHE A 140 10.07 28.55 18.50
CA PHE A 140 11.03 28.44 19.62
C PHE A 140 11.87 27.15 19.56
N ALA A 141 11.50 26.19 18.73
CA ALA A 141 12.31 25.00 18.39
C ALA A 141 13.26 25.25 17.20
N ASP A 142 13.34 26.50 16.69
CA ASP A 142 14.27 26.89 15.62
C ASP A 142 15.72 26.59 16.04
N GLY A 143 16.46 25.90 15.17
CA GLY A 143 17.79 25.37 15.49
C GLY A 143 17.81 23.90 15.89
N LEU A 144 16.67 23.25 16.03
CA LEU A 144 16.54 21.81 16.10
C LEU A 144 16.57 21.26 14.68
N ASP A 145 17.76 20.95 14.19
CA ASP A 145 17.99 20.42 12.84
C ASP A 145 18.91 19.21 12.97
N PHE A 146 18.36 18.04 12.73
CA PHE A 146 19.07 16.78 12.82
C PHE A 146 18.77 15.92 11.61
N THR A 147 19.78 15.31 11.05
CA THR A 147 19.62 14.40 9.91
C THR A 147 20.27 13.07 10.19
N GLU A 148 19.62 12.01 9.78
CA GLU A 148 20.11 10.65 9.93
C GLU A 148 19.89 9.83 8.66
N ASN A 149 20.88 8.98 8.33
CA ASN A 149 20.79 8.05 7.22
C ASN A 149 20.62 6.64 7.75
N ARG A 150 19.58 5.94 7.30
CA ARG A 150 19.31 4.56 7.72
C ARG A 150 19.15 3.63 6.55
N GLY A 151 19.75 2.45 6.68
CA GLY A 151 19.55 1.33 5.79
C GLY A 151 18.65 0.29 6.43
N GLY A 152 18.01 -0.52 5.61
CA GLY A 152 17.12 -1.56 6.10
C GLY A 152 16.75 -2.57 5.01
N TYR A 153 15.70 -3.33 5.26
CA TYR A 153 15.14 -4.20 4.26
C TYR A 153 13.76 -3.70 3.80
N VAL A 154 13.44 -4.00 2.55
CA VAL A 154 12.12 -3.76 1.97
C VAL A 154 11.55 -5.08 1.46
N VAL A 155 10.25 -5.30 1.69
CA VAL A 155 9.47 -6.39 1.10
C VAL A 155 8.15 -5.83 0.59
N GLY A 156 7.59 -6.46 -0.46
CA GLY A 156 6.36 -5.95 -1.02
C GLY A 156 5.67 -6.90 -1.97
N VAL A 157 4.50 -6.46 -2.40
CA VAL A 157 3.67 -7.13 -3.41
C VAL A 157 3.21 -6.11 -4.44
N GLY A 158 3.11 -6.52 -5.70
CA GLY A 158 2.72 -5.63 -6.76
C GLY A 158 1.93 -6.31 -7.87
N MET A 159 1.26 -5.47 -8.63
CA MET A 159 0.58 -5.84 -9.85
C MET A 159 0.95 -4.83 -10.94
N GLU A 160 1.36 -5.34 -12.10
CA GLU A 160 1.72 -4.53 -13.26
C GLU A 160 0.95 -5.04 -14.48
N THR A 161 0.32 -4.15 -15.22
CA THR A 161 -0.51 -4.52 -16.39
C THR A 161 -0.18 -3.67 -17.60
N VAL A 162 -0.31 -4.28 -18.78
CA VAL A 162 -0.10 -3.60 -20.07
C VAL A 162 -1.17 -2.54 -20.26
N LEU A 163 -0.73 -1.30 -20.51
CA LEU A 163 -1.61 -0.19 -20.83
C LEU A 163 -1.77 -0.05 -22.36
N ARG A 164 -0.67 0.14 -23.05
CA ARG A 164 -0.63 0.25 -24.53
C ARG A 164 0.80 0.23 -25.05
N GLY A 165 1.06 -0.55 -26.12
CA GLY A 165 2.38 -0.61 -26.74
C GLY A 165 3.44 -1.05 -25.71
N ASN A 166 4.44 -0.24 -25.47
CA ASN A 166 5.51 -0.52 -24.51
C ASN A 166 5.23 -0.02 -23.09
N TRP A 167 4.05 0.57 -22.84
CA TRP A 167 3.71 1.14 -21.56
C TRP A 167 2.93 0.15 -20.70
N THR A 168 3.30 0.08 -19.42
CA THR A 168 2.55 -0.61 -18.36
C THR A 168 2.22 0.36 -17.24
N ILE A 169 1.20 0.02 -16.47
CA ILE A 169 0.88 0.67 -15.19
C ILE A 169 1.08 -0.33 -14.07
N LYS A 170 1.74 0.08 -12.99
CA LYS A 170 1.91 -0.75 -11.80
C LYS A 170 1.26 -0.12 -10.58
N THR A 171 0.77 -0.98 -9.69
CA THR A 171 0.48 -0.67 -8.30
C THR A 171 1.28 -1.61 -7.42
N GLU A 172 1.83 -1.10 -6.31
CA GLU A 172 2.75 -1.85 -5.47
C GLU A 172 2.62 -1.40 -4.03
N TYR A 173 2.64 -2.33 -3.10
CA TYR A 173 2.76 -2.06 -1.68
C TYR A 173 4.14 -2.51 -1.21
N ARG A 174 4.79 -1.67 -0.41
CA ARG A 174 6.07 -1.97 0.26
C ARG A 174 5.97 -1.74 1.75
N TYR A 175 6.52 -2.67 2.49
CA TYR A 175 6.89 -2.51 3.90
C TYR A 175 8.40 -2.43 3.99
N ALA A 176 8.92 -1.40 4.64
CA ALA A 176 10.34 -1.25 4.93
C ALA A 176 10.56 -1.11 6.44
N ASN A 177 11.63 -1.73 6.92
CA ASN A 177 12.08 -1.63 8.30
C ASN A 177 13.56 -1.25 8.30
N TYR A 178 13.90 -0.22 9.06
CA TYR A 178 15.24 0.40 9.06
C TYR A 178 16.10 -0.02 10.23
N GLY A 179 15.67 -1.07 10.97
CA GLY A 179 16.37 -1.55 12.15
C GLY A 179 16.28 -0.62 13.35
N ASP A 180 16.78 -1.12 14.46
CA ASP A 180 16.88 -0.40 15.71
C ASP A 180 18.27 0.20 15.87
N ASP A 181 18.35 1.50 16.16
CA ASP A 181 19.57 2.19 16.51
C ASP A 181 19.36 3.01 17.78
N SER A 182 20.38 2.99 18.64
CA SER A 182 20.45 3.81 19.84
C SER A 182 20.78 5.24 19.45
N VAL A 183 19.80 6.14 19.58
CA VAL A 183 19.91 7.55 19.18
C VAL A 183 20.60 8.38 20.27
N ALA A 184 20.39 8.01 21.54
CA ALA A 184 20.98 8.72 22.67
C ALA A 184 21.22 7.81 23.87
N ASP A 185 22.35 8.02 24.57
CA ASP A 185 22.58 7.49 25.92
C ASP A 185 21.96 8.46 26.94
N LEU A 186 20.84 8.06 27.53
CA LEU A 186 20.11 8.84 28.52
C LEU A 186 20.57 8.57 29.95
N GLY A 187 21.75 7.98 30.14
CA GLY A 187 22.29 7.62 31.45
C GLY A 187 22.35 8.76 32.47
N ILE A 188 22.37 10.02 32.00
CA ILE A 188 22.31 11.21 32.86
C ILE A 188 20.93 11.45 33.45
N ILE A 189 19.86 11.06 32.74
CA ILE A 189 18.46 11.29 33.14
C ILE A 189 17.84 10.02 33.73
N GLY A 190 18.09 8.86 33.14
CA GLY A 190 17.49 7.57 33.51
C GLY A 190 18.38 6.64 34.34
N GLY A 191 19.66 7.00 34.55
CA GLY A 191 20.66 6.16 35.23
C GLY A 191 21.53 5.36 34.26
N PRO A 192 22.57 4.68 34.76
CA PRO A 192 23.49 3.91 33.92
C PRO A 192 22.77 2.81 33.13
N GLY A 193 22.93 2.80 31.80
CA GLY A 193 22.34 1.81 30.90
C GLY A 193 20.97 2.20 30.33
N THR A 194 20.52 3.44 30.50
CA THR A 194 19.31 3.94 29.85
C THR A 194 19.67 4.43 28.45
N SER A 195 19.10 3.81 27.43
CA SER A 195 19.23 4.22 26.02
C SER A 195 17.87 4.65 25.45
N LEU A 196 17.92 5.54 24.48
CA LEU A 196 16.79 5.87 23.62
C LEU A 196 17.02 5.17 22.27
N ASP A 197 16.21 4.19 21.99
CA ASP A 197 16.26 3.42 20.74
C ASP A 197 15.06 3.77 19.87
N VAL A 198 15.29 3.93 18.56
CA VAL A 198 14.25 4.25 17.59
C VAL A 198 14.32 3.26 16.43
N GLU A 199 13.24 2.55 16.19
CA GLU A 199 13.09 1.62 15.07
C GLU A 199 12.00 2.15 14.09
N PRO A 200 12.41 2.80 12.99
CA PRO A 200 11.48 3.27 11.98
C PRO A 200 11.01 2.14 11.09
N SER A 201 9.71 2.12 10.79
CA SER A 201 9.13 1.34 9.70
C SER A 201 8.34 2.23 8.75
N SER A 202 8.10 1.77 7.52
CA SER A 202 7.25 2.48 6.59
C SER A 202 6.36 1.52 5.79
N HIS A 203 5.14 1.97 5.55
CA HIS A 203 4.16 1.33 4.70
C HIS A 203 3.87 2.28 3.53
N THR A 204 4.22 1.89 2.33
CA THR A 204 4.06 2.75 1.14
C THR A 204 3.27 2.05 0.05
N PHE A 205 2.39 2.81 -0.61
CA PHE A 205 1.67 2.38 -1.79
C PHE A 205 2.13 3.20 -3.00
N HIS A 206 2.58 2.52 -4.03
CA HIS A 206 3.18 3.09 -5.23
C HIS A 206 2.25 2.93 -6.42
N ILE A 207 2.16 3.96 -7.24
CA ILE A 207 1.52 3.94 -8.56
C ILE A 207 2.51 4.49 -9.56
N ALA A 208 2.84 3.73 -10.60
CA ALA A 208 3.81 4.17 -11.60
C ALA A 208 3.44 3.72 -13.01
N ALA A 209 3.88 4.51 -13.99
CA ALA A 209 3.90 4.12 -15.38
C ALA A 209 5.33 3.70 -15.77
N ASN A 210 5.46 2.52 -16.36
CA ASN A 210 6.74 1.98 -16.82
C ASN A 210 6.76 1.91 -18.34
N TYR A 211 7.90 2.25 -18.93
CA TYR A 211 8.22 2.01 -20.33
C TYR A 211 9.16 0.82 -20.46
N ARG A 212 8.72 -0.24 -21.16
CA ARG A 212 9.47 -1.48 -21.35
C ARG A 212 10.12 -1.50 -22.72
N PHE A 213 11.44 -1.57 -22.75
CA PHE A 213 12.20 -1.61 -24.00
C PHE A 213 12.03 -2.98 -24.66
N GLY A 214 11.66 -2.98 -25.93
CA GLY A 214 11.53 -4.22 -26.73
C GLY A 214 10.28 -5.06 -26.43
N ALA A 215 9.30 -4.56 -25.67
CA ALA A 215 8.09 -5.30 -25.32
C ALA A 215 7.24 -5.76 -26.53
N GLN A 216 7.39 -5.10 -27.67
CA GLN A 216 6.69 -5.43 -28.93
C GLN A 216 7.51 -6.34 -29.87
N ASN A 217 8.70 -6.80 -29.48
CA ASN A 217 9.60 -7.56 -30.34
C ASN A 217 9.25 -9.07 -30.46
N GLY A 218 8.08 -9.47 -29.95
CA GLY A 218 7.69 -10.88 -29.91
C GLY A 218 8.22 -11.63 -28.69
N GLY A 219 7.83 -12.89 -28.56
CA GLY A 219 8.21 -13.74 -27.41
C GLY A 219 7.34 -13.55 -26.19
N GLY A 220 6.13 -12.97 -26.37
CA GLY A 220 5.13 -12.86 -25.32
C GLY A 220 4.51 -14.21 -24.95
N ALA A 221 3.65 -14.18 -23.93
CA ALA A 221 2.94 -15.36 -23.44
C ALA A 221 2.06 -15.98 -24.56
N SER A 222 2.09 -17.29 -24.67
CA SER A 222 1.34 -18.04 -25.69
C SER A 222 -0.04 -18.49 -25.23
N PHE A 223 -0.40 -18.28 -23.94
CA PHE A 223 -1.71 -18.63 -23.41
C PHE A 223 -2.70 -17.47 -23.58
N ALA A 224 -3.99 -17.80 -23.73
CA ALA A 224 -5.04 -16.81 -23.93
C ALA A 224 -5.42 -16.10 -22.63
N ALA A 225 -5.79 -14.83 -22.73
CA ALA A 225 -6.40 -14.09 -21.65
C ALA A 225 -7.81 -14.67 -21.35
N PRO A 226 -8.24 -14.72 -20.08
CA PRO A 226 -9.57 -15.17 -19.75
C PRO A 226 -10.62 -14.16 -20.25
N THR A 227 -11.70 -14.66 -20.82
CA THR A 227 -12.89 -13.84 -21.09
C THR A 227 -13.65 -13.66 -19.78
N TYR A 228 -13.83 -12.41 -19.35
CA TYR A 228 -14.49 -12.08 -18.08
C TYR A 228 -15.64 -11.09 -18.30
N ASN A 229 -16.79 -11.42 -17.72
CA ASN A 229 -17.93 -10.50 -17.73
C ASN A 229 -17.90 -9.60 -16.49
N TRP A 230 -17.67 -8.32 -16.69
CA TRP A 230 -17.63 -7.35 -15.59
C TRP A 230 -18.99 -7.06 -14.96
N THR A 231 -20.12 -7.36 -15.63
CA THR A 231 -21.47 -7.17 -15.07
C THR A 231 -21.88 -8.34 -14.18
N GLY A 232 -22.41 -8.06 -13.00
CA GLY A 232 -23.02 -9.06 -12.12
C GLY A 232 -22.67 -8.90 -10.66
N PHE A 233 -23.32 -9.74 -9.83
CA PHE A 233 -23.02 -9.87 -8.40
C PHE A 233 -21.74 -10.63 -8.17
N TYR A 234 -21.02 -10.26 -7.12
CA TYR A 234 -19.83 -10.96 -6.68
C TYR A 234 -19.74 -11.04 -5.17
N VAL A 235 -18.98 -12.01 -4.69
CA VAL A 235 -18.45 -12.07 -3.32
C VAL A 235 -16.94 -12.00 -3.39
N GLY A 236 -16.32 -11.43 -2.38
CA GLY A 236 -14.88 -11.29 -2.30
C GLY A 236 -14.33 -11.56 -0.92
N GLY A 237 -13.04 -11.84 -0.89
CA GLY A 237 -12.25 -11.90 0.33
C GLY A 237 -10.89 -11.27 0.09
N ALA A 238 -10.35 -10.62 1.10
CA ALA A 238 -9.04 -9.99 1.04
C ALA A 238 -8.25 -10.18 2.34
N LEU A 239 -6.93 -10.17 2.19
CA LEU A 239 -5.98 -10.02 3.28
C LEU A 239 -5.21 -8.73 3.05
N GLY A 240 -4.98 -7.98 4.12
CA GLY A 240 -4.30 -6.71 4.02
C GLY A 240 -3.43 -6.39 5.22
N ALA A 241 -2.65 -5.35 5.03
CA ALA A 241 -1.87 -4.71 6.08
C ALA A 241 -2.19 -3.21 6.07
N GLY A 242 -1.97 -2.55 7.18
CA GLY A 242 -2.20 -1.12 7.26
C GLY A 242 -1.69 -0.51 8.53
N THR A 243 -1.79 0.80 8.54
CA THR A 243 -1.44 1.67 9.66
C THR A 243 -2.65 2.48 10.08
N VAL A 244 -2.73 2.76 11.37
CA VAL A 244 -3.58 3.79 11.94
C VAL A 244 -2.69 4.94 12.42
N VAL A 245 -3.12 6.15 12.20
CA VAL A 245 -2.52 7.37 12.78
C VAL A 245 -3.61 8.11 13.51
N HIS A 246 -3.40 8.36 14.80
CA HIS A 246 -4.27 9.13 15.66
C HIS A 246 -3.76 10.55 15.79
N ASP A 247 -4.51 11.52 15.29
CA ASP A 247 -4.20 12.92 15.46
C ASP A 247 -4.80 13.41 16.79
N LEU A 248 -3.94 13.52 17.80
CA LEU A 248 -4.35 13.88 19.16
C LEU A 248 -4.18 15.37 19.41
N THR A 249 -5.26 16.03 19.85
CA THR A 249 -5.20 17.41 20.37
C THR A 249 -5.44 17.39 21.88
N LEU A 250 -4.47 17.89 22.65
CA LEU A 250 -4.55 18.00 24.10
C LEU A 250 -4.78 19.46 24.53
N ALA A 251 -5.86 19.73 25.25
CA ALA A 251 -6.24 21.04 25.81
C ALA A 251 -6.20 22.18 24.76
N SER A 252 -6.45 21.90 23.49
CA SER A 252 -6.40 22.85 22.34
C SER A 252 -5.05 23.58 22.20
N ALA A 253 -3.96 23.00 22.71
CA ALA A 253 -2.66 23.66 22.77
C ALA A 253 -1.50 22.77 22.28
N LEU A 254 -1.63 21.46 22.37
CA LEU A 254 -0.64 20.49 21.89
C LEU A 254 -1.32 19.61 20.87
N GLU A 255 -0.86 19.67 19.63
CA GLU A 255 -1.25 18.76 18.55
C GLU A 255 -0.12 17.76 18.34
N LEU A 256 -0.45 16.47 18.48
CA LEU A 256 0.42 15.36 18.22
C LEU A 256 -0.16 14.60 17.04
N ASP A 257 0.31 14.93 15.85
CA ASP A 257 0.02 14.12 14.67
C ASP A 257 0.92 12.91 14.73
N GLY A 258 0.41 11.82 15.29
CA GLY A 258 1.27 10.67 15.24
C GLY A 258 1.27 9.66 16.35
N ILE A 259 0.18 9.35 17.04
CA ILE A 259 0.12 8.04 17.66
C ILE A 259 -0.24 7.03 16.57
N GLY A 260 0.78 6.28 16.11
CA GLY A 260 0.66 5.29 15.08
C GLY A 260 0.44 3.88 15.60
N GLY A 261 -0.17 3.05 14.79
CA GLY A 261 -0.26 1.61 14.98
C GLY A 261 -0.20 0.90 13.64
N GLU A 262 0.22 -0.33 13.66
CA GLU A 262 0.29 -1.15 12.45
C GLU A 262 -0.27 -2.55 12.69
N GLY A 263 -0.65 -3.23 11.62
CA GLY A 263 -1.12 -4.60 11.73
C GLY A 263 -1.70 -5.14 10.42
N VAL A 264 -2.25 -6.33 10.53
CA VAL A 264 -2.87 -7.05 9.42
C VAL A 264 -4.37 -7.21 9.66
N PHE A 265 -5.13 -7.39 8.58
CA PHE A 265 -6.57 -7.60 8.64
C PHE A 265 -7.05 -8.60 7.59
N GLY A 266 -8.22 -9.18 7.83
CA GLY A 266 -8.98 -9.95 6.87
C GLY A 266 -10.31 -9.27 6.57
N GLU A 267 -10.76 -9.36 5.32
CA GLU A 267 -11.98 -8.70 4.84
C GLU A 267 -12.82 -9.67 4.00
N ALA A 268 -14.14 -9.55 4.12
CA ALA A 268 -15.10 -10.19 3.25
C ALA A 268 -16.02 -9.12 2.63
N SER A 269 -16.34 -9.26 1.34
CA SER A 269 -17.12 -8.29 0.61
C SER A 269 -18.20 -8.93 -0.25
N ILE A 270 -19.25 -8.15 -0.53
CA ILE A 270 -20.26 -8.43 -1.52
C ILE A 270 -20.54 -7.17 -2.33
N GLY A 271 -20.74 -7.31 -3.63
CA GLY A 271 -21.00 -6.15 -4.48
C GLY A 271 -21.66 -6.51 -5.80
N TYR A 272 -21.99 -5.46 -6.54
CA TYR A 272 -22.52 -5.53 -7.89
C TYR A 272 -21.84 -4.52 -8.79
N ASP A 273 -21.42 -4.96 -9.96
CA ASP A 273 -20.85 -4.12 -11.00
C ASP A 273 -21.72 -4.13 -12.25
N HIS A 274 -21.62 -3.06 -13.02
CA HIS A 274 -22.18 -2.94 -14.35
C HIS A 274 -21.13 -2.44 -15.33
N ASP A 275 -20.97 -3.17 -16.44
CA ASP A 275 -20.06 -2.86 -17.53
C ASP A 275 -20.74 -1.96 -18.56
N PHE A 276 -20.20 -0.78 -18.79
CA PHE A 276 -20.66 0.20 -19.77
C PHE A 276 -19.83 0.18 -21.07
N GLY A 277 -19.03 -0.88 -21.27
CA GLY A 277 -18.15 -1.06 -22.41
C GLY A 277 -16.69 -0.70 -22.10
N GLY A 278 -16.33 0.58 -22.10
CA GLY A 278 -14.96 1.03 -21.79
C GLY A 278 -14.69 1.25 -20.28
N TRP A 279 -15.74 1.28 -19.45
CA TRP A 279 -15.68 1.51 -18.03
C TRP A 279 -16.71 0.69 -17.26
N VAL A 280 -16.47 0.47 -15.99
CA VAL A 280 -17.30 -0.30 -15.08
C VAL A 280 -17.65 0.57 -13.88
N ALA A 281 -18.90 0.55 -13.43
CA ALA A 281 -19.29 1.16 -12.18
C ALA A 281 -20.00 0.13 -11.29
N GLY A 282 -19.86 0.28 -9.98
CA GLY A 282 -20.44 -0.66 -9.04
C GLY A 282 -20.53 -0.13 -7.63
N VAL A 283 -21.16 -0.95 -6.79
CA VAL A 283 -21.27 -0.70 -5.35
C VAL A 283 -20.85 -1.97 -4.60
N LEU A 284 -20.31 -1.77 -3.41
CA LEU A 284 -19.94 -2.89 -2.55
C LEU A 284 -20.14 -2.54 -1.08
N VAL A 285 -20.31 -3.58 -0.29
CA VAL A 285 -20.22 -3.53 1.16
C VAL A 285 -19.19 -4.55 1.58
N ASP A 286 -18.34 -4.19 2.50
CA ASP A 286 -17.39 -5.11 3.11
C ASP A 286 -17.39 -5.02 4.62
N ALA A 287 -16.88 -6.06 5.25
CA ALA A 287 -16.64 -6.13 6.68
C ALA A 287 -15.23 -6.67 6.91
N ARG A 288 -14.52 -6.04 7.85
CA ARG A 288 -13.14 -6.39 8.19
C ARG A 288 -13.01 -6.73 9.65
N TYR A 289 -12.07 -7.64 9.94
CA TYR A 289 -11.55 -7.88 11.27
C TYR A 289 -10.05 -7.64 11.24
N SER A 290 -9.57 -6.81 12.17
CA SER A 290 -8.24 -6.22 12.13
C SER A 290 -7.47 -6.50 13.42
N GLY A 291 -6.15 -6.61 13.29
CA GLY A 291 -5.18 -6.61 14.38
C GLY A 291 -4.29 -5.36 14.38
N ILE A 292 -4.76 -4.28 13.75
CA ILE A 292 -4.04 -3.00 13.74
C ILE A 292 -4.13 -2.39 15.14
N ARG A 293 -2.98 -2.12 15.75
CA ARG A 293 -2.91 -1.66 17.14
C ARG A 293 -1.74 -0.72 17.41
N SER A 294 -1.97 0.17 18.37
CA SER A 294 -0.95 0.97 19.05
C SER A 294 -0.70 0.38 20.42
N LYS A 295 0.54 0.39 20.92
CA LYS A 295 0.89 -0.17 22.22
C LYS A 295 1.92 0.70 22.94
N LEU A 296 1.66 0.96 24.23
CA LEU A 296 2.57 1.62 25.16
C LEU A 296 2.81 0.72 26.34
N ASP A 297 4.02 0.23 26.52
CA ASP A 297 4.48 -0.49 27.72
C ASP A 297 5.18 0.46 28.69
N ILE A 298 4.73 0.46 29.92
CA ILE A 298 5.30 1.24 31.04
C ILE A 298 5.59 0.32 32.22
N PRO A 299 6.46 0.70 33.17
CA PRO A 299 6.70 -0.10 34.36
C PRO A 299 5.41 -0.39 35.11
N GLY A 300 5.03 -1.67 35.18
CA GLY A 300 3.84 -2.13 35.87
C GLY A 300 2.57 -2.24 35.05
N GLY A 301 2.60 -1.94 33.76
CA GLY A 301 1.43 -2.09 32.89
C GLY A 301 1.66 -1.81 31.42
N SER A 302 0.58 -1.94 30.65
CA SER A 302 0.55 -1.56 29.24
C SER A 302 -0.78 -0.90 28.88
N ILE A 303 -0.77 0.02 27.92
CA ILE A 303 -1.94 0.60 27.29
C ILE A 303 -1.94 0.16 25.83
N LYS A 304 -3.09 -0.31 25.35
CA LYS A 304 -3.28 -0.77 23.98
C LYS A 304 -4.50 -0.08 23.39
N GLY A 305 -4.33 0.44 22.18
CA GLY A 305 -5.43 0.90 21.34
C GLY A 305 -5.58 -0.07 20.17
N ASP A 306 -6.69 -0.78 20.12
CA ASP A 306 -7.00 -1.74 19.07
C ASP A 306 -8.08 -1.16 18.14
N ALA A 307 -7.87 -1.29 16.81
CA ALA A 307 -8.89 -1.06 15.81
C ALA A 307 -9.31 -2.43 15.26
N ASP A 308 -10.33 -3.04 15.85
CA ASP A 308 -10.57 -4.47 15.71
C ASP A 308 -11.54 -4.84 14.59
N TYR A 309 -12.72 -4.24 14.47
CA TYR A 309 -13.65 -4.54 13.39
C TYR A 309 -14.30 -3.30 12.80
N GLY A 310 -14.66 -3.38 11.54
CA GLY A 310 -15.30 -2.27 10.83
C GLY A 310 -16.02 -2.75 9.57
N PHE A 311 -16.76 -1.83 8.95
CA PHE A 311 -17.40 -2.06 7.66
C PHE A 311 -17.39 -0.82 6.80
N ASP A 312 -17.40 -1.02 5.48
CA ASP A 312 -17.48 0.04 4.50
C ASP A 312 -18.68 -0.19 3.55
N ALA A 313 -19.28 0.92 3.09
CA ALA A 313 -20.26 0.93 2.02
C ALA A 313 -19.79 1.89 0.93
N LEU A 314 -19.34 1.36 -0.20
CA LEU A 314 -18.57 2.08 -1.19
C LEU A 314 -19.19 2.00 -2.57
N ALA A 315 -19.02 3.08 -3.34
CA ALA A 315 -19.19 3.08 -4.79
C ALA A 315 -17.82 3.02 -5.46
N ARG A 316 -17.74 2.36 -6.62
CA ARG A 316 -16.52 2.29 -7.43
C ARG A 316 -16.78 2.63 -8.89
N ILE A 317 -15.78 3.21 -9.54
CA ILE A 317 -15.74 3.44 -10.97
C ILE A 317 -14.34 3.12 -11.48
N GLY A 318 -14.26 2.40 -12.60
CA GLY A 318 -13.00 1.99 -13.19
C GLY A 318 -13.00 2.02 -14.70
N ALA A 319 -11.83 2.22 -15.28
CA ALA A 319 -11.58 2.11 -16.70
C ALA A 319 -10.95 0.75 -17.02
N LYS A 320 -11.38 0.10 -18.09
CA LYS A 320 -10.71 -1.09 -18.60
C LYS A 320 -9.38 -0.68 -19.21
N VAL A 321 -8.29 -1.09 -18.56
CA VAL A 321 -6.92 -0.86 -19.05
C VAL A 321 -6.66 -1.75 -20.26
N ASN A 322 -7.13 -2.97 -20.19
CA ASN A 322 -7.23 -3.96 -21.26
C ASN A 322 -8.48 -4.84 -21.02
N GLU A 323 -8.73 -5.84 -21.88
CA GLU A 323 -9.94 -6.68 -21.78
C GLU A 323 -10.08 -7.43 -20.45
N SER A 324 -8.97 -7.72 -19.79
CA SER A 324 -8.93 -8.52 -18.55
C SER A 324 -8.70 -7.72 -17.30
N THR A 325 -8.35 -6.42 -17.38
CA THR A 325 -7.91 -5.63 -16.23
C THR A 325 -8.62 -4.29 -16.13
N LEU A 326 -9.09 -4.00 -14.92
CA LEU A 326 -9.74 -2.76 -14.52
C LEU A 326 -8.82 -1.97 -13.59
N ALA A 327 -8.55 -0.71 -13.92
CA ALA A 327 -8.03 0.28 -12.99
C ALA A 327 -9.21 1.09 -12.45
N TYR A 328 -9.34 1.22 -11.13
CA TYR A 328 -10.52 1.82 -10.53
C TYR A 328 -10.17 2.70 -9.34
N VAL A 329 -11.08 3.60 -9.04
CA VAL A 329 -11.17 4.35 -7.79
C VAL A 329 -12.48 4.00 -7.09
N LEU A 330 -12.49 4.16 -5.77
CA LEU A 330 -13.67 3.93 -4.94
C LEU A 330 -13.76 4.95 -3.82
N GLY A 331 -14.95 5.10 -3.26
CA GLY A 331 -15.16 5.94 -2.09
C GLY A 331 -16.56 5.78 -1.54
N GLY A 332 -16.71 6.14 -0.26
CA GLY A 332 -17.98 6.05 0.43
C GLY A 332 -17.86 6.11 1.95
N TYR A 333 -18.87 5.58 2.59
CA TYR A 333 -19.00 5.56 4.05
C TYR A 333 -18.13 4.46 4.65
N SER A 334 -17.51 4.77 5.80
CA SER A 334 -16.73 3.83 6.62
C SER A 334 -17.14 3.95 8.07
N TRP A 335 -17.14 2.84 8.79
CA TRP A 335 -17.33 2.79 10.22
C TRP A 335 -16.31 1.82 10.83
N GLN A 336 -15.71 2.22 11.97
CA GLN A 336 -14.67 1.45 12.67
C GLN A 336 -14.93 1.45 14.16
N HIS A 337 -14.69 0.30 14.78
CA HIS A 337 -14.70 0.12 16.21
C HIS A 337 -13.28 0.23 16.77
N PHE A 338 -13.15 0.97 17.86
CA PHE A 338 -11.91 1.18 18.59
C PHE A 338 -12.08 0.76 20.05
N ASP A 339 -11.05 0.16 20.61
CA ASP A 339 -10.97 -0.23 22.01
C ASP A 339 -9.65 0.25 22.62
N LEU A 340 -9.72 0.97 23.73
CA LEU A 340 -8.57 1.40 24.51
C LEU A 340 -8.55 0.64 25.84
N HIS A 341 -7.58 -0.26 25.97
CA HIS A 341 -7.44 -1.15 27.10
C HIS A 341 -6.13 -0.90 27.87
N ALA A 342 -6.21 -0.81 29.19
CA ALA A 342 -5.02 -0.81 30.06
C ALA A 342 -4.92 -2.13 30.84
N SER A 343 -3.70 -2.60 31.01
CA SER A 343 -3.46 -3.78 31.84
C SER A 343 -3.88 -3.54 33.32
N SER A 344 -4.19 -4.65 34.03
CA SER A 344 -4.59 -4.61 35.43
C SER A 344 -3.73 -3.66 36.28
N PRO A 345 -4.31 -2.81 37.18
CA PRO A 345 -5.67 -2.95 37.71
C PRO A 345 -6.74 -2.10 36.97
N VAL A 346 -6.44 -1.37 35.93
CA VAL A 346 -7.36 -0.39 35.33
C VAL A 346 -8.41 -1.06 34.40
N GLY A 347 -8.02 -2.02 33.57
CA GLY A 347 -8.93 -2.70 32.62
C GLY A 347 -9.29 -1.83 31.41
N ASP A 348 -10.48 -2.05 30.85
CA ASP A 348 -10.97 -1.29 29.70
C ASP A 348 -11.18 0.18 30.06
N ILE A 349 -10.64 1.09 29.28
CA ILE A 349 -10.69 2.53 29.51
C ILE A 349 -11.86 3.14 28.72
N VAL A 350 -11.91 2.89 27.41
CA VAL A 350 -12.91 3.41 26.49
C VAL A 350 -13.09 2.41 25.34
N ASP A 351 -14.36 2.26 24.95
CA ASP A 351 -14.82 1.46 23.82
C ASP A 351 -15.77 2.36 23.02
N TRP A 352 -15.48 2.59 21.73
CA TRP A 352 -16.27 3.48 20.90
C TRP A 352 -16.26 3.08 19.42
N GLY A 353 -17.25 3.54 18.67
CA GLY A 353 -17.29 3.39 17.23
C GLY A 353 -17.32 4.75 16.54
N SER A 354 -16.49 4.96 15.56
CA SER A 354 -16.45 6.21 14.82
C SER A 354 -16.86 6.01 13.37
N SER A 355 -17.59 7.00 12.83
CA SER A 355 -18.04 7.09 11.44
C SER A 355 -17.06 7.94 10.66
N GLY A 356 -16.97 7.68 9.37
CA GLY A 356 -16.08 8.45 8.52
C GLY A 356 -16.29 8.14 7.04
N PHE A 357 -15.26 8.41 6.26
CA PHE A 357 -15.24 8.07 4.84
C PHE A 357 -14.00 7.27 4.48
N SER A 358 -14.13 6.45 3.44
CA SER A 358 -12.99 5.81 2.78
C SER A 358 -12.90 6.24 1.32
N VAL A 359 -11.68 6.45 0.84
CA VAL A 359 -11.36 6.65 -0.57
C VAL A 359 -10.18 5.77 -0.94
N GLY A 360 -10.14 5.30 -2.17
CA GLY A 360 -9.06 4.41 -2.58
C GLY A 360 -9.06 4.10 -4.07
N GLY A 361 -8.23 3.15 -4.45
CA GLY A 361 -8.16 2.67 -5.81
C GLY A 361 -7.18 1.53 -5.96
N GLY A 362 -7.22 0.90 -7.11
CA GLY A 362 -6.39 -0.26 -7.37
C GLY A 362 -6.50 -0.81 -8.78
N LEU A 363 -5.82 -1.93 -8.96
CA LEU A 363 -5.92 -2.76 -10.15
C LEU A 363 -6.62 -4.06 -9.80
N GLU A 364 -7.55 -4.49 -10.66
CA GLU A 364 -8.23 -5.78 -10.56
C GLU A 364 -8.16 -6.48 -11.91
N THR A 365 -7.71 -7.72 -11.93
CA THR A 365 -7.49 -8.48 -13.16
C THR A 365 -8.18 -9.83 -13.13
N ALA A 366 -8.78 -10.23 -14.24
CA ALA A 366 -9.37 -11.54 -14.41
C ALA A 366 -8.29 -12.63 -14.50
N VAL A 367 -8.44 -13.67 -13.69
CA VAL A 367 -7.60 -14.87 -13.71
C VAL A 367 -8.36 -16.09 -14.25
N SER A 368 -9.69 -16.00 -14.31
CA SER A 368 -10.58 -16.96 -14.96
C SER A 368 -11.86 -16.26 -15.42
N SER A 369 -12.81 -17.02 -16.01
CA SER A 369 -14.11 -16.48 -16.42
C SER A 369 -14.96 -15.94 -15.26
N ASN A 370 -14.68 -16.35 -14.02
CA ASN A 370 -15.50 -16.03 -12.85
C ASN A 370 -14.69 -15.41 -11.70
N MET A 371 -13.36 -15.39 -11.79
CA MET A 371 -12.51 -14.93 -10.70
C MET A 371 -11.59 -13.79 -11.13
N THR A 372 -11.46 -12.82 -10.24
CA THR A 372 -10.45 -11.75 -10.33
C THR A 372 -9.54 -11.77 -9.12
N LEU A 373 -8.32 -11.23 -9.31
CA LEU A 373 -7.40 -10.85 -8.25
C LEU A 373 -7.15 -9.35 -8.35
N GLY A 374 -6.97 -8.70 -7.20
CA GLY A 374 -6.72 -7.27 -7.13
C GLY A 374 -5.76 -6.87 -6.04
N LEU A 375 -5.12 -5.72 -6.26
CA LEU A 375 -4.35 -4.99 -5.27
C LEU A 375 -4.98 -3.60 -5.13
N GLU A 376 -5.40 -3.25 -3.91
CA GLU A 376 -6.16 -2.03 -3.62
C GLU A 376 -5.56 -1.31 -2.42
N TYR A 377 -5.47 0.01 -2.52
CA TYR A 377 -5.18 0.92 -1.42
C TYR A 377 -6.43 1.65 -1.00
N ARG A 378 -6.63 1.86 0.33
CA ARG A 378 -7.64 2.74 0.89
C ARG A 378 -7.04 3.64 1.96
N TYR A 379 -7.43 4.90 1.89
CA TYR A 379 -7.33 5.87 2.96
C TYR A 379 -8.71 6.04 3.59
N SER A 380 -8.79 5.95 4.91
CA SER A 380 -10.03 6.18 5.67
C SER A 380 -9.77 7.25 6.72
N GLN A 381 -10.69 8.18 6.86
CA GLN A 381 -10.69 9.24 7.86
C GLN A 381 -11.97 9.13 8.68
N TYR A 382 -11.83 9.12 10.00
CA TYR A 382 -12.96 9.03 10.93
C TYR A 382 -13.22 10.35 11.60
N GLU A 383 -14.45 10.51 12.12
CA GLU A 383 -14.86 11.72 12.81
C GLU A 383 -14.05 11.91 14.09
N LYS A 384 -13.89 13.18 14.44
CA LYS A 384 -13.22 13.64 15.63
C LYS A 384 -14.02 13.30 16.87
N GLU A 385 -13.40 12.62 17.82
CA GLU A 385 -14.01 12.21 19.09
C GLU A 385 -13.38 12.98 20.26
N ASP A 386 -14.25 13.48 21.14
CA ASP A 386 -13.85 14.25 22.31
C ASP A 386 -13.91 13.39 23.58
N PHE A 387 -12.79 13.28 24.27
CA PHE A 387 -12.67 12.55 25.53
C PHE A 387 -12.45 13.48 26.71
N GLY A 388 -13.20 13.22 27.81
CA GLY A 388 -13.12 13.99 29.03
C GLY A 388 -14.04 15.21 29.07
N SER A 389 -14.05 15.94 30.19
CA SER A 389 -14.89 17.11 30.36
C SER A 389 -14.33 18.30 29.59
N GLY A 390 -15.10 18.80 28.61
CA GLY A 390 -14.77 20.00 27.83
C GLY A 390 -13.79 19.80 26.71
N GLY A 391 -13.66 18.59 26.14
CA GLY A 391 -12.76 18.32 25.00
C GLY A 391 -11.29 18.45 25.40
N PHE A 392 -10.92 17.96 26.58
CA PHE A 392 -9.52 18.01 27.05
C PHE A 392 -8.59 17.17 26.18
N LEU A 393 -9.07 16.05 25.67
CA LEU A 393 -8.39 15.20 24.70
C LEU A 393 -9.33 14.98 23.51
N THR A 394 -8.85 15.21 22.31
CA THR A 394 -9.55 14.90 21.06
C THR A 394 -8.71 13.95 20.22
N ASP A 395 -9.36 12.99 19.58
CA ASP A 395 -8.73 12.02 18.66
C ASP A 395 -9.42 12.06 17.31
N GLU A 396 -8.65 12.09 16.25
CA GLU A 396 -9.12 12.04 14.85
C GLU A 396 -8.35 10.94 14.10
N PRO A 397 -8.83 9.67 14.14
CA PRO A 397 -8.09 8.55 13.57
C PRO A 397 -8.14 8.53 12.05
N SER A 398 -7.00 8.24 11.43
CA SER A 398 -6.89 7.95 9.99
C SER A 398 -6.23 6.60 9.75
N PHE A 399 -6.61 5.94 8.64
CA PHE A 399 -6.04 4.65 8.23
C PHE A 399 -5.48 4.71 6.83
N GLN A 400 -4.35 4.05 6.65
CA GLN A 400 -3.83 3.67 5.34
C GLN A 400 -3.76 2.15 5.26
N THR A 401 -4.51 1.56 4.36
CA THR A 401 -4.59 0.10 4.22
C THR A 401 -4.34 -0.33 2.79
N VAL A 402 -3.61 -1.43 2.64
CA VAL A 402 -3.44 -2.12 1.36
C VAL A 402 -3.95 -3.54 1.48
N ARG A 403 -4.61 -4.02 0.44
CA ARG A 403 -5.21 -5.35 0.42
C ARG A 403 -4.97 -6.07 -0.90
N VAL A 404 -4.68 -7.35 -0.80
CA VAL A 404 -4.72 -8.30 -1.91
C VAL A 404 -6.01 -9.08 -1.77
N GLY A 405 -6.84 -9.00 -2.77
CA GLY A 405 -8.17 -9.61 -2.74
C GLY A 405 -8.45 -10.51 -3.93
N ALA A 406 -9.35 -11.45 -3.71
CA ALA A 406 -9.95 -12.28 -4.76
C ALA A 406 -11.47 -12.08 -4.75
N LYS A 407 -12.07 -11.99 -5.93
CA LYS A 407 -13.52 -11.92 -6.09
C LYS A 407 -14.01 -13.06 -6.97
N TYR A 408 -15.16 -13.62 -6.62
CA TYR A 408 -15.88 -14.59 -7.41
C TYR A 408 -17.20 -14.00 -7.88
N LYS A 409 -17.41 -13.98 -9.18
CA LYS A 409 -18.60 -13.43 -9.82
C LYS A 409 -19.57 -14.55 -10.17
N PHE A 410 -20.82 -14.32 -9.81
CA PHE A 410 -21.92 -15.21 -10.17
C PHE A 410 -22.43 -14.84 -11.58
N ASN A 411 -22.34 -15.78 -12.49
CA ASN A 411 -22.83 -15.67 -13.87
C ASN A 411 -24.19 -16.36 -14.04
#